data_11278103a93adfd8110668083c455ae8
#
_entry.id   11278103a93adfd8110668083c455ae8
#
_cell.length_a   1.000
_cell.length_b   1.000
_cell.length_c   1.000
_cell.angle_alpha   90.00
_cell.angle_beta   90.00
_cell.angle_gamma   90.00
#
_symmetry.space_group_name_H-M   'P 1'
#
loop_
_entity.id
_entity.type
_entity.pdbx_description
1 polymer ?
#
loop_
_entity_poly.entity_id
_entity_poly.type
_entity_poly.pdbx_seq_one_letter_code
_entity_poly.pdbx_strand_id
1 'polypeptide(L)'
;EYTYEDIARNPEETRGNDAKFRGEVIQVLEDGNSVEMRVNITKESYGYSDTIYVSYDRKSENEDRILEDDIITIYGKLGGLETYTSILGADITLPQVFAEYIEIEK
;
A
#
# COMPACT_ATOMS: atom_id res chain seq x y z
N GLU A 1 0.07 -2.47 16.51
CA GLU A 1 -0.53 -1.80 15.35
C GLU A 1 0.29 -0.58 14.97
N TYR A 2 0.52 -0.37 13.68
CA TYR A 2 1.38 0.72 13.20
C TYR A 2 0.54 1.83 12.57
N THR A 3 0.94 3.07 12.85
CA THR A 3 0.40 4.22 12.12
C THR A 3 1.36 4.56 10.99
N TYR A 4 0.91 5.43 10.09
CA TYR A 4 1.78 5.93 9.03
C TYR A 4 3.05 6.55 9.63
N GLU A 5 2.90 7.34 10.70
CA GLU A 5 4.03 8.02 11.31
C GLU A 5 5.07 7.03 11.82
N ASP A 6 4.60 5.91 12.40
CA ASP A 6 5.54 4.89 12.90
C ASP A 6 6.45 4.37 11.79
N ILE A 7 5.87 4.04 10.65
CA ILE A 7 6.64 3.42 9.58
C ILE A 7 7.41 4.43 8.74
N ALA A 8 6.94 5.67 8.69
CA ALA A 8 7.64 6.72 7.95
C ALA A 8 8.84 7.23 8.74
N ARG A 9 8.74 7.30 10.06
CA ARG A 9 9.83 7.80 10.90
C ARG A 9 10.87 6.75 11.23
N ASN A 10 10.43 5.48 11.35
CA ASN A 10 11.33 4.40 11.78
C ASN A 10 11.29 3.24 10.79
N PRO A 11 11.59 3.49 9.50
CA PRO A 11 11.41 2.45 8.49
C PRO A 11 12.31 1.23 8.69
N GLU A 12 13.54 1.44 9.18
CA GLU A 12 14.46 0.31 9.32
C GLU A 12 14.15 -0.50 10.58
N GLU A 13 13.69 0.16 11.64
CA GLU A 13 13.35 -0.56 12.87
C GLU A 13 12.13 -1.44 12.69
N THR A 14 11.20 -1.05 11.83
CA THR A 14 9.97 -1.79 11.61
C THR A 14 10.04 -2.76 10.44
N ARG A 15 11.09 -2.68 9.62
CA ARG A 15 11.23 -3.51 8.42
C ARG A 15 11.10 -4.99 8.78
N GLY A 16 10.27 -5.69 8.01
CA GLY A 16 10.06 -7.13 8.19
C GLY A 16 8.97 -7.49 9.18
N ASN A 17 8.45 -6.52 9.91
CA ASN A 17 7.39 -6.79 10.87
C ASN A 17 6.04 -6.94 10.18
N ASP A 18 5.17 -7.75 10.74
CA ASP A 18 3.81 -7.92 10.24
C ASP A 18 3.00 -6.66 10.51
N ALA A 19 2.14 -6.30 9.57
CA ALA A 19 1.32 -5.11 9.70
C ALA A 19 -0.02 -5.30 9.01
N LYS A 20 -1.00 -4.52 9.45
CA LYS A 20 -2.34 -4.52 8.90
C LYS A 20 -2.77 -3.07 8.72
N PHE A 21 -3.24 -2.73 7.53
CA PHE A 21 -3.72 -1.38 7.25
C PHE A 21 -5.05 -1.44 6.50
N ARG A 22 -5.91 -0.47 6.78
CA ARG A 22 -7.12 -0.25 6.01
C ARG A 22 -6.97 1.10 5.33
N GLY A 23 -7.28 1.16 4.03
CA GLY A 23 -7.09 2.41 3.32
C GLY A 23 -7.80 2.48 1.99
N GLU A 24 -7.64 3.61 1.34
CA GLU A 24 -8.25 3.90 0.05
C GLU A 24 -7.19 3.83 -1.05
N VAL A 25 -7.47 3.05 -2.09
CA VAL A 25 -6.58 2.89 -3.23
C VAL A 25 -6.67 4.14 -4.10
N ILE A 26 -5.52 4.79 -4.33
CA ILE A 26 -5.50 5.99 -5.17
C ILE A 26 -4.83 5.75 -6.51
N GLN A 27 -4.11 4.64 -6.66
CA GLN A 27 -3.50 4.29 -7.94
C GLN A 27 -3.21 2.79 -7.96
N VAL A 28 -3.48 2.14 -9.10
CA VAL A 28 -3.21 0.72 -9.30
C VAL A 28 -2.46 0.56 -10.61
N LEU A 29 -1.36 -0.19 -10.57
CA LEU A 29 -0.62 -0.60 -11.76
C LEU A 29 -0.55 -2.11 -11.75
N GLU A 30 -1.02 -2.74 -12.84
CA GLU A 30 -1.05 -4.19 -12.94
C GLU A 30 -0.16 -4.66 -14.08
N ASP A 31 0.55 -5.77 -13.82
CA ASP A 31 1.35 -6.44 -14.83
C ASP A 31 1.17 -7.93 -14.59
N GLY A 32 0.22 -8.54 -15.30
CA GLY A 32 -0.18 -9.90 -15.02
C GLY A 32 -0.81 -10.01 -13.64
N ASN A 33 -0.27 -10.86 -12.78
CA ASN A 33 -0.74 -10.99 -11.41
C ASN A 33 0.01 -10.09 -10.44
N SER A 34 0.98 -9.34 -10.92
CA SER A 34 1.78 -8.44 -10.10
C SER A 34 1.06 -7.10 -10.01
N VAL A 35 0.81 -6.63 -8.80
CA VAL A 35 0.04 -5.40 -8.56
C VAL A 35 0.87 -4.45 -7.71
N GLU A 36 1.00 -3.20 -8.18
CA GLU A 36 1.63 -2.14 -7.42
C GLU A 36 0.60 -1.07 -7.17
N MET A 37 0.50 -0.58 -5.94
CA MET A 37 -0.54 0.37 -5.59
C MET A 37 -0.01 1.49 -4.72
N ARG A 38 -0.67 2.64 -4.83
CA ARG A 38 -0.54 3.70 -3.83
C ARG A 38 -1.85 3.72 -3.05
N VAL A 39 -1.73 3.68 -1.72
CA VAL A 39 -2.88 3.54 -0.83
C VAL A 39 -2.74 4.55 0.30
N ASN A 40 -3.80 5.31 0.53
CA ASN A 40 -3.85 6.25 1.66
C ASN A 40 -4.45 5.53 2.86
N ILE A 41 -3.73 5.53 3.98
CA ILE A 41 -4.07 4.67 5.12
C ILE A 41 -4.57 5.41 6.36
N THR A 42 -4.61 6.74 6.36
CA THR A 42 -5.08 7.49 7.53
C THR A 42 -6.45 8.08 7.25
N LYS A 43 -7.44 7.66 8.02
CA LYS A 43 -8.81 8.14 7.84
C LYS A 43 -8.96 9.54 8.43
N GLU A 44 -9.42 10.47 7.60
CA GLU A 44 -9.70 11.84 8.01
C GLU A 44 -11.18 12.11 7.87
N SER A 45 -11.63 13.28 8.33
CA SER A 45 -13.05 13.65 8.22
C SER A 45 -13.46 13.84 6.76
N TYR A 46 -12.52 14.17 5.88
CA TYR A 46 -12.78 14.47 4.47
C TYR A 46 -12.38 13.32 3.53
N GLY A 47 -11.84 12.22 4.06
CA GLY A 47 -11.38 11.11 3.23
C GLY A 47 -10.17 10.44 3.85
N TYR A 48 -9.22 10.04 3.01
CA TYR A 48 -8.00 9.37 3.46
C TYR A 48 -6.77 10.16 3.04
N SER A 49 -5.72 10.05 3.85
CA SER A 49 -4.43 10.67 3.57
C SER A 49 -3.31 9.69 3.93
N ASP A 50 -2.05 10.14 3.80
CA ASP A 50 -0.85 9.38 4.17
C ASP A 50 -0.65 8.16 3.29
N THR A 51 0.10 8.36 2.21
CA THR A 51 0.25 7.36 1.16
C THR A 51 1.36 6.36 1.45
N ILE A 52 1.06 5.07 1.27
CA ILE A 52 2.07 4.01 1.28
C ILE A 52 2.12 3.36 -0.10
N TYR A 53 3.22 2.66 -0.37
CA TYR A 53 3.46 1.93 -1.62
C TYR A 53 3.29 0.44 -1.32
N VAL A 54 2.34 -0.20 -2.00
CA VAL A 54 1.97 -1.59 -1.72
C VAL A 54 2.26 -2.46 -2.93
N SER A 55 3.02 -3.52 -2.71
CA SER A 55 3.27 -4.55 -3.72
C SER A 55 2.50 -5.80 -3.34
N TYR A 56 1.81 -6.38 -4.31
CA TYR A 56 0.98 -7.56 -4.07
C TYR A 56 0.98 -8.45 -5.30
N ASP A 57 1.10 -9.76 -5.08
CA ASP A 57 0.96 -10.74 -6.15
C ASP A 57 -0.35 -11.48 -5.97
N ARG A 58 -1.24 -11.39 -6.98
CA ARG A 58 -2.50 -12.10 -6.92
C ARG A 58 -2.24 -13.60 -6.98
N LYS A 59 -3.04 -14.35 -6.24
CA LYS A 59 -2.85 -15.80 -6.15
C LYS A 59 -3.37 -16.52 -7.38
N SER A 60 -4.33 -15.91 -8.11
CA SER A 60 -4.84 -16.49 -9.34
C SER A 60 -5.48 -15.38 -10.17
N GLU A 61 -5.72 -15.69 -11.46
CA GLU A 61 -6.37 -14.74 -12.36
C GLU A 61 -7.85 -14.56 -12.04
N ASN A 62 -8.40 -15.47 -11.23
CA ASN A 62 -9.82 -15.39 -10.86
C ASN A 62 -10.06 -14.52 -9.63
N GLU A 63 -9.00 -14.06 -9.01
CA GLU A 63 -9.11 -13.15 -7.86
C GLU A 63 -9.67 -11.80 -8.33
N ASP A 64 -10.57 -11.21 -7.54
CA ASP A 64 -11.15 -9.91 -7.88
C ASP A 64 -10.05 -8.89 -8.08
N ARG A 65 -10.20 -8.07 -9.10
CA ARG A 65 -9.26 -6.97 -9.34
C ARG A 65 -9.51 -5.84 -8.35
N ILE A 66 -8.42 -5.24 -7.92
CA ILE A 66 -8.47 -4.06 -7.04
C ILE A 66 -8.53 -2.83 -7.94
N LEU A 67 -9.45 -1.93 -7.64
CA LEU A 67 -9.69 -0.75 -8.48
C LEU A 67 -9.39 0.52 -7.68
N GLU A 68 -9.12 1.60 -8.41
CA GLU A 68 -8.98 2.91 -7.76
C GLU A 68 -10.26 3.23 -7.02
N ASP A 69 -10.11 3.88 -5.88
CA ASP A 69 -11.17 4.26 -4.96
C ASP A 69 -11.71 3.12 -4.10
N ASP A 70 -11.25 1.89 -4.32
CA ASP A 70 -11.61 0.80 -3.41
C ASP A 70 -11.09 1.07 -2.01
N ILE A 71 -11.86 0.64 -1.02
CA ILE A 71 -11.39 0.58 0.36
C ILE A 71 -10.94 -0.85 0.60
N ILE A 72 -9.70 -1.01 1.01
CA ILE A 72 -9.12 -2.35 1.19
C ILE A 72 -8.48 -2.48 2.56
N THR A 73 -8.35 -3.72 3.01
CA THR A 73 -7.56 -4.06 4.19
C THR A 73 -6.38 -4.90 3.72
N ILE A 74 -5.19 -4.48 4.11
CA ILE A 74 -3.92 -5.07 3.67
C ILE A 74 -3.29 -5.79 4.85
N TYR A 75 -2.90 -7.05 4.63
CA TYR A 75 -2.15 -7.83 5.61
C TYR A 75 -0.80 -8.16 4.97
N GLY A 76 0.29 -7.76 5.60
CA GLY A 76 1.60 -8.02 5.00
C GLY A 76 2.75 -7.65 5.90
N LYS A 77 3.89 -7.42 5.27
CA LYS A 77 5.12 -7.10 5.98
C LYS A 77 5.63 -5.74 5.57
N LEU A 78 6.14 -5.01 6.55
CA LEU A 78 6.72 -3.69 6.30
C LEU A 78 8.05 -3.85 5.57
N GLY A 79 8.30 -3.00 4.57
CA GLY A 79 9.45 -3.12 3.70
C GLY A 79 10.39 -1.93 3.73
N GLY A 80 10.29 -1.06 4.74
CA GLY A 80 11.13 0.14 4.79
C GLY A 80 10.57 1.21 3.86
N LEU A 81 11.46 1.88 3.15
CA LEU A 81 11.06 2.93 2.21
C LEU A 81 11.35 2.50 0.79
N GLU A 82 10.48 2.92 -0.13
CA GLU A 82 10.65 2.68 -1.56
C GLU A 82 10.65 4.02 -2.27
N THR A 83 11.60 4.22 -3.18
CA THR A 83 11.70 5.44 -3.98
C THR A 83 11.44 5.09 -5.43
N TYR A 84 10.57 5.85 -6.08
CA TYR A 84 10.32 5.68 -7.50
C TYR A 84 10.23 7.06 -8.16
N THR A 85 10.37 7.08 -9.49
CA THR A 85 10.34 8.32 -10.23
C THR A 85 8.94 8.52 -10.81
N SER A 86 8.34 9.67 -10.53
CA SER A 86 7.02 9.99 -11.05
C SER A 86 7.09 10.33 -12.53
N ILE A 87 5.92 10.45 -13.17
CA ILE A 87 5.83 10.82 -14.59
C ILE A 87 6.51 12.15 -14.86
N LEU A 88 6.44 13.07 -13.89
CA LEU A 88 7.04 14.40 -14.04
C LEU A 88 8.54 14.43 -13.74
N GLY A 89 9.12 13.26 -13.43
CA GLY A 89 10.55 13.16 -13.21
C GLY A 89 11.01 13.41 -11.78
N ALA A 90 10.07 13.59 -10.84
CA ALA A 90 10.42 13.79 -9.45
C ALA A 90 10.53 12.44 -8.73
N ASP A 91 11.50 12.31 -7.84
CA ASP A 91 11.62 11.12 -7.00
C ASP A 91 10.62 11.21 -5.85
N ILE A 92 9.88 10.12 -5.64
CA ILE A 92 8.88 10.02 -4.58
C ILE A 92 9.28 8.84 -3.69
N THR A 93 9.37 9.08 -2.39
CA THR A 93 9.74 8.04 -1.42
C THR A 93 8.56 7.80 -0.49
N LEU A 94 8.13 6.55 -0.41
CA LEU A 94 6.98 6.15 0.40
C LEU A 94 7.32 4.93 1.24
N PRO A 95 6.69 4.76 2.41
CA PRO A 95 6.81 3.50 3.13
C PRO A 95 6.28 2.35 2.28
N GLN A 96 7.03 1.25 2.24
CA GLN A 96 6.73 0.07 1.43
C GLN A 96 6.07 -0.99 2.28
N VAL A 97 5.00 -1.60 1.76
CA VAL A 97 4.36 -2.76 2.37
C VAL A 97 4.28 -3.87 1.32
N PHE A 98 4.75 -5.05 1.67
CA PHE A 98 4.62 -6.23 0.83
C PHE A 98 3.40 -6.99 1.30
N ALA A 99 2.30 -6.85 0.57
CA ALA A 99 1.02 -7.43 0.96
C ALA A 99 1.02 -8.93 0.70
N GLU A 100 0.52 -9.69 1.67
CA GLU A 100 0.35 -11.14 1.55
C GLU A 100 -1.11 -11.50 1.31
N TYR A 101 -2.02 -10.64 1.76
CA TYR A 101 -3.44 -10.86 1.62
C TYR A 101 -4.16 -9.52 1.63
N ILE A 102 -5.14 -9.37 0.75
CA ILE A 102 -5.91 -8.12 0.65
C ILE A 102 -7.39 -8.46 0.62
N GLU A 103 -8.17 -7.77 1.45
CA GLU A 103 -9.62 -7.84 1.44
C GLU A 103 -10.18 -6.56 0.84
N ILE A 104 -11.07 -6.68 -0.12
CA ILE A 104 -11.75 -5.53 -0.72
C ILE A 104 -13.07 -5.35 0.02
N GLU A 105 -13.29 -4.16 0.53
CA GLU A 105 -14.55 -3.84 1.21
C GLU A 105 -15.61 -3.55 0.16
N LYS A 106 -16.72 -4.28 0.24
CA LYS A 106 -17.78 -4.18 -0.76
C LYS A 106 -19.08 -3.64 -0.18
#